data_adb85e6b939b0741724ed238f5c01a76
#
_entry.id   adb85e6b939b0741724ed238f5c01a76
#
_cell.length_a   1.000
_cell.length_b   1.000
_cell.length_c   1.000
_cell.angle_alpha   90.00
_cell.angle_beta   90.00
_cell.angle_gamma   90.00
#
_symmetry.space_group_name_H-M   'P 1'
#
loop_
_entity.id
_entity.type
_entity.pdbx_description
1 polymer ?
#
loop_
_entity_poly.entity_id
_entity_poly.type
_entity_poly.pdbx_seq_one_letter_code
_entity_poly.pdbx_strand_id
1 'polypeptide(L)'
;EVGFESFSDEPDGLVGYCQEDLFDADALGYTMKSLPMPGVKVSFTASKVEDRNWNEEWEKGGFEPIIIDSRCAIVCKNMEETGSVPDAMDAIPMKIVIDAQQAFGTGTHETTQMIVSLLLDQELKGKRTLDCGCGTGILSIVAAKCGAREAVCYDIDEWSVRNAHHNAEL
;
A
#
# COMPACT_ATOMS: atom_id res chain seq x y z
N GLU A 1 -27.91 -9.93 6.07
CA GLU A 1 -26.52 -9.46 6.18
C GLU A 1 -26.51 -7.98 5.79
N VAL A 2 -25.88 -7.14 6.59
CA VAL A 2 -25.96 -5.67 6.44
C VAL A 2 -24.74 -5.10 5.70
N GLY A 3 -23.92 -5.98 5.07
CA GLY A 3 -22.84 -5.58 4.16
C GLY A 3 -21.63 -4.88 4.80
N PHE A 4 -21.41 -5.01 6.11
CA PHE A 4 -20.21 -4.46 6.75
C PHE A 4 -18.95 -5.21 6.31
N GLU A 5 -17.91 -4.45 5.98
CA GLU A 5 -16.61 -4.93 5.49
C GLU A 5 -15.55 -4.98 6.59
N SER A 6 -15.62 -4.04 7.53
CA SER A 6 -14.68 -3.96 8.65
C SER A 6 -15.30 -3.35 9.90
N PHE A 7 -14.64 -3.57 11.04
CA PHE A 7 -15.06 -3.03 12.33
C PHE A 7 -13.85 -2.52 13.10
N SER A 8 -14.09 -1.46 13.89
CA SER A 8 -13.12 -0.87 14.81
C SER A 8 -13.75 -0.75 16.18
N ASP A 9 -13.03 -1.18 17.22
CA ASP A 9 -13.45 -1.01 18.61
C ASP A 9 -13.20 0.44 19.05
N GLU A 10 -14.25 1.05 19.65
CA GLU A 10 -14.18 2.38 20.20
C GLU A 10 -14.56 2.33 21.70
N PRO A 11 -14.11 3.30 22.53
CA PRO A 11 -14.41 3.29 23.97
C PRO A 11 -15.90 3.17 24.31
N ASP A 12 -16.78 3.72 23.47
CA ASP A 12 -18.22 3.77 23.70
C ASP A 12 -19.02 2.80 22.81
N GLY A 13 -18.33 1.93 22.04
CA GLY A 13 -19.02 0.98 21.16
C GLY A 13 -18.18 0.42 20.04
N LEU A 14 -18.85 0.12 18.93
CA LEU A 14 -18.26 -0.49 17.74
C LEU A 14 -18.58 0.38 16.53
N VAL A 15 -17.55 0.72 15.74
CA VAL A 15 -17.73 1.38 14.45
C VAL A 15 -17.64 0.33 13.35
N GLY A 16 -18.67 0.27 12.51
CA GLY A 16 -18.69 -0.61 11.35
C GLY A 16 -18.64 0.21 10.06
N TYR A 17 -17.87 -0.25 9.09
CA TYR A 17 -17.72 0.39 7.78
C TYR A 17 -18.36 -0.47 6.70
N CYS A 18 -19.11 0.15 5.81
CA CYS A 18 -19.69 -0.50 4.64
C CYS A 18 -19.77 0.49 3.47
N GLN A 19 -19.94 -0.02 2.27
CA GLN A 19 -20.16 0.80 1.10
C GLN A 19 -21.54 1.49 1.20
N GLU A 20 -21.63 2.74 0.73
CA GLU A 20 -22.83 3.57 0.85
C GLU A 20 -24.04 2.95 0.17
N ASP A 21 -23.85 2.32 -0.99
CA ASP A 21 -24.89 1.65 -1.78
C ASP A 21 -25.38 0.32 -1.18
N LEU A 22 -24.59 -0.26 -0.24
CA LEU A 22 -24.93 -1.50 0.47
C LEU A 22 -25.52 -1.23 1.88
N PHE A 23 -25.48 0.02 2.36
CA PHE A 23 -25.98 0.36 3.68
C PHE A 23 -27.50 0.41 3.75
N ASP A 24 -28.08 -0.44 4.57
CA ASP A 24 -29.53 -0.48 4.86
C ASP A 24 -29.79 -0.19 6.35
N ALA A 25 -30.18 1.06 6.64
CA ALA A 25 -30.47 1.52 7.99
C ALA A 25 -31.67 0.80 8.62
N ASP A 26 -32.68 0.44 7.82
CA ASP A 26 -33.87 -0.24 8.32
C ASP A 26 -33.56 -1.68 8.70
N ALA A 27 -32.79 -2.40 7.86
CA ALA A 27 -32.32 -3.75 8.14
C ALA A 27 -31.41 -3.78 9.39
N LEU A 28 -30.52 -2.80 9.55
CA LEU A 28 -29.69 -2.68 10.74
C LEU A 28 -30.52 -2.40 11.98
N GLY A 29 -31.48 -1.47 11.91
CA GLY A 29 -32.38 -1.15 13.01
C GLY A 29 -33.25 -2.33 13.44
N TYR A 30 -33.71 -3.15 12.48
CA TYR A 30 -34.45 -4.37 12.77
C TYR A 30 -33.56 -5.42 13.47
N THR A 31 -32.35 -5.63 12.96
CA THR A 31 -31.38 -6.57 13.55
C THR A 31 -31.04 -6.20 14.99
N MET A 32 -30.79 -4.91 15.24
CA MET A 32 -30.49 -4.44 16.60
C MET A 32 -31.66 -4.62 17.59
N LYS A 33 -32.91 -4.45 17.15
CA LYS A 33 -34.09 -4.70 17.98
C LYS A 33 -34.30 -6.18 18.27
N SER A 34 -33.81 -7.05 17.40
CA SER A 34 -33.96 -8.50 17.53
C SER A 34 -32.79 -9.18 18.27
N LEU A 35 -31.80 -8.41 18.73
CA LEU A 35 -30.69 -8.97 19.50
C LEU A 35 -31.18 -9.69 20.77
N PRO A 36 -30.73 -10.95 21.01
CA PRO A 36 -31.20 -11.74 22.14
C PRO A 36 -30.49 -11.38 23.46
N MET A 37 -30.41 -10.09 23.77
CA MET A 37 -29.75 -9.56 24.97
C MET A 37 -30.73 -8.78 25.84
N PRO A 38 -31.42 -9.41 26.82
CA PRO A 38 -32.37 -8.75 27.68
C PRO A 38 -31.73 -7.62 28.48
N GLY A 39 -32.37 -6.42 28.45
CA GLY A 39 -31.90 -5.27 29.21
C GLY A 39 -30.83 -4.40 28.54
N VAL A 40 -30.30 -4.84 27.40
CA VAL A 40 -29.34 -4.04 26.62
C VAL A 40 -30.10 -3.14 25.63
N LYS A 41 -29.81 -1.85 25.68
CA LYS A 41 -30.27 -0.89 24.67
C LYS A 41 -29.12 -0.59 23.73
N VAL A 42 -29.33 -0.88 22.45
CA VAL A 42 -28.37 -0.59 21.38
C VAL A 42 -28.95 0.48 20.49
N SER A 43 -28.17 1.48 20.15
CA SER A 43 -28.50 2.52 19.17
C SER A 43 -27.34 2.67 18.20
N PHE A 44 -27.59 3.18 17.02
CA PHE A 44 -26.53 3.51 16.07
C PHE A 44 -26.74 4.90 15.51
N THR A 45 -25.66 5.48 15.03
CA THR A 45 -25.64 6.65 14.16
C THR A 45 -24.91 6.27 12.89
N ALA A 46 -25.36 6.75 11.74
CA ALA A 46 -24.68 6.54 10.47
C ALA A 46 -24.26 7.91 9.94
N SER A 47 -23.03 7.98 9.47
CA SER A 47 -22.48 9.17 8.81
C SER A 47 -21.70 8.75 7.58
N LYS A 48 -21.78 9.55 6.54
CA LYS A 48 -20.93 9.35 5.37
C LYS A 48 -19.51 9.74 5.73
N VAL A 49 -18.58 8.84 5.48
CA VAL A 49 -17.15 9.15 5.55
C VAL A 49 -16.79 9.86 4.26
N GLU A 50 -16.17 11.03 4.36
CA GLU A 50 -15.63 11.70 3.18
C GLU A 50 -14.53 10.83 2.56
N ASP A 51 -14.52 10.77 1.24
CA ASP A 51 -13.44 10.13 0.49
C ASP A 51 -12.18 11.02 0.59
N ARG A 52 -11.47 10.83 1.69
CA ARG A 52 -10.20 11.52 1.97
C ARG A 52 -9.06 10.55 1.80
N ASN A 53 -7.98 11.02 1.22
CA ASN A 53 -6.71 10.30 1.31
C ASN A 53 -6.22 10.29 2.77
N TRP A 54 -6.60 9.25 3.52
CA TRP A 54 -6.17 9.07 4.93
C TRP A 54 -4.66 8.86 5.07
N ASN A 55 -3.99 8.57 3.97
CA ASN A 55 -2.55 8.38 3.93
C ASN A 55 -1.79 9.68 3.61
N GLU A 56 -2.47 10.80 3.37
CA GLU A 56 -1.84 12.05 2.91
C GLU A 56 -0.73 12.55 3.87
N GLU A 57 -0.95 12.44 5.18
CA GLU A 57 0.08 12.81 6.17
C GLU A 57 1.26 11.83 6.14
N TRP A 58 0.96 10.55 5.95
CA TRP A 58 1.98 9.51 5.82
C TRP A 58 2.75 9.62 4.50
N GLU A 59 2.07 9.92 3.41
CA GLU A 59 2.67 10.19 2.11
C GLU A 59 3.59 11.41 2.15
N LYS A 60 3.18 12.47 2.85
CA LYS A 60 4.02 13.68 3.06
C LYS A 60 5.23 13.42 3.96
N GLY A 61 5.10 12.54 4.94
CA GLY A 61 6.18 12.15 5.84
C GLY A 61 7.21 11.23 5.19
N GLY A 62 6.80 10.50 4.15
CA GLY A 62 7.64 9.50 3.50
C GLY A 62 7.97 8.31 4.41
N PHE A 63 8.98 7.57 4.03
CA PHE A 63 9.49 6.43 4.79
C PHE A 63 11.02 6.53 4.90
N GLU A 64 11.58 5.94 5.96
CA GLU A 64 13.02 5.86 6.17
C GLU A 64 13.68 5.06 5.04
N PRO A 65 14.87 5.48 4.56
CA PRO A 65 15.59 4.75 3.54
C PRO A 65 15.91 3.32 3.96
N ILE A 66 15.76 2.40 3.03
CA ILE A 66 15.93 0.96 3.27
C ILE A 66 17.13 0.48 2.46
N ILE A 67 18.04 -0.24 3.11
CA ILE A 67 19.18 -0.88 2.45
C ILE A 67 18.99 -2.39 2.46
N ILE A 68 19.04 -3.00 1.29
CA ILE A 68 18.91 -4.44 1.09
C ILE A 68 20.26 -4.99 0.61
N ASP A 69 20.84 -5.92 1.40
CA ASP A 69 22.09 -6.63 1.14
C ASP A 69 23.29 -5.73 0.77
N SER A 70 23.27 -4.46 1.17
CA SER A 70 24.25 -3.45 0.74
C SER A 70 24.35 -3.31 -0.79
N ARG A 71 23.35 -3.74 -1.53
CA ARG A 71 23.30 -3.75 -3.02
C ARG A 71 22.19 -2.88 -3.58
N CYS A 72 21.10 -2.72 -2.84
CA CYS A 72 19.96 -1.91 -3.27
C CYS A 72 19.52 -0.98 -2.13
N ALA A 73 19.39 0.30 -2.43
CA ALA A 73 18.79 1.30 -1.57
C ALA A 73 17.42 1.70 -2.12
N ILE A 74 16.40 1.72 -1.27
CA ILE A 74 15.07 2.23 -1.58
C ILE A 74 14.90 3.53 -0.82
N VAL A 75 14.61 4.60 -1.52
CA VAL A 75 14.46 5.94 -0.95
C VAL A 75 13.11 6.52 -1.33
N CYS A 76 12.55 7.33 -0.42
CA CYS A 76 11.33 8.07 -0.70
C CYS A 76 11.63 9.25 -1.64
N LYS A 77 10.74 9.51 -2.58
CA LYS A 77 10.86 10.63 -3.52
C LYS A 77 11.06 11.98 -2.82
N ASN A 78 10.32 12.25 -1.74
CA ASN A 78 10.47 13.49 -0.98
C ASN A 78 11.89 13.68 -0.44
N MET A 79 12.57 12.63 -0.03
CA MET A 79 13.96 12.71 0.45
C MET A 79 14.93 12.99 -0.71
N GLU A 80 14.68 12.40 -1.87
CA GLU A 80 15.45 12.67 -3.08
C GLU A 80 15.32 14.13 -3.53
N GLU A 81 14.09 14.65 -3.58
CA GLU A 81 13.81 16.03 -3.99
C GLU A 81 14.36 17.08 -3.02
N THR A 82 14.35 16.79 -1.72
CA THR A 82 14.87 17.70 -0.68
C THR A 82 16.38 17.56 -0.44
N GLY A 83 17.01 16.59 -1.08
CA GLY A 83 18.43 16.27 -0.84
C GLY A 83 18.70 15.73 0.57
N SER A 84 17.69 15.16 1.20
CA SER A 84 17.79 14.59 2.56
C SER A 84 18.19 13.12 2.57
N VAL A 85 18.53 12.54 1.43
CA VAL A 85 19.01 11.16 1.33
C VAL A 85 20.37 11.08 2.03
N PRO A 86 20.57 10.15 2.98
CA PRO A 86 21.86 10.01 3.66
C PRO A 86 23.00 9.69 2.69
N ASP A 87 24.16 10.33 2.86
CA ASP A 87 25.36 10.12 2.03
C ASP A 87 25.78 8.64 1.92
N ALA A 88 25.47 7.85 2.95
CA ALA A 88 25.72 6.40 2.95
C ALA A 88 25.02 5.65 1.81
N MET A 89 23.95 6.22 1.25
CA MET A 89 23.20 5.63 0.13
C MET A 89 23.94 5.77 -1.21
N ASP A 90 24.81 6.77 -1.34
CA ASP A 90 25.58 7.00 -2.58
C ASP A 90 26.58 5.87 -2.88
N ALA A 91 26.98 5.13 -1.84
CA ALA A 91 27.86 3.97 -1.99
C ALA A 91 27.12 2.70 -2.43
N ILE A 92 25.79 2.70 -2.45
CA ILE A 92 24.96 1.55 -2.80
C ILE A 92 24.86 1.44 -4.33
N PRO A 93 25.16 0.27 -4.93
CA PRO A 93 25.23 0.13 -6.40
C PRO A 93 23.92 0.40 -7.14
N MET A 94 22.78 0.13 -6.50
CA MET A 94 21.45 0.34 -7.06
C MET A 94 20.64 1.23 -6.14
N LYS A 95 20.11 2.33 -6.66
CA LYS A 95 19.15 3.18 -5.96
C LYS A 95 17.80 3.14 -6.68
N ILE A 96 16.73 2.96 -5.90
CA ILE A 96 15.34 2.96 -6.33
C ILE A 96 14.65 4.12 -5.60
N VAL A 97 14.03 5.01 -6.35
CA VAL A 97 13.18 6.07 -5.80
C VAL A 97 11.74 5.61 -5.88
N ILE A 98 10.99 5.74 -4.79
CA ILE A 98 9.57 5.37 -4.70
C ILE A 98 8.77 6.54 -4.16
N ASP A 99 7.73 6.88 -4.88
CA ASP A 99 6.65 7.78 -4.47
C ASP A 99 5.40 6.91 -4.19
N ALA A 100 5.12 6.65 -2.93
CA ALA A 100 4.09 5.68 -2.53
C ALA A 100 2.71 6.34 -2.41
N GLN A 101 2.18 6.86 -3.49
CA GLN A 101 0.85 7.46 -3.54
C GLN A 101 -0.24 6.38 -3.43
N GLN A 102 -0.84 6.23 -2.23
CA GLN A 102 -1.96 5.31 -1.96
C GLN A 102 -1.72 3.83 -2.37
N ALA A 103 -0.55 3.49 -2.87
CA ALA A 103 -0.23 2.13 -3.32
C ALA A 103 0.58 1.38 -2.25
N PHE A 104 0.32 0.08 -2.14
CA PHE A 104 1.13 -0.80 -1.30
C PHE A 104 2.50 -1.07 -1.94
N GLY A 105 3.54 -1.24 -1.10
CA GLY A 105 4.86 -1.65 -1.60
C GLY A 105 5.94 -0.57 -1.56
N THR A 106 6.02 0.19 -0.46
CA THR A 106 7.11 1.16 -0.21
C THR A 106 8.47 0.52 -0.04
N GLY A 107 8.53 -0.80 0.13
CA GLY A 107 9.75 -1.51 0.50
C GLY A 107 9.91 -1.72 2.01
N THR A 108 9.10 -1.09 2.85
CA THR A 108 9.17 -1.23 4.32
C THR A 108 8.76 -2.63 4.80
N HIS A 109 7.93 -3.33 4.04
CA HIS A 109 7.48 -4.67 4.39
C HIS A 109 8.56 -5.72 4.12
N GLU A 110 8.80 -6.61 5.09
CA GLU A 110 9.85 -7.63 5.01
C GLU A 110 9.72 -8.52 3.78
N THR A 111 8.50 -8.86 3.36
CA THR A 111 8.26 -9.65 2.16
C THR A 111 8.81 -8.96 0.91
N THR A 112 8.60 -7.64 0.78
CA THR A 112 9.15 -6.87 -0.35
C THR A 112 10.67 -6.90 -0.33
N GLN A 113 11.29 -6.71 0.83
CA GLN A 113 12.75 -6.75 0.99
C GLN A 113 13.32 -8.13 0.65
N MET A 114 12.67 -9.20 1.10
CA MET A 114 13.07 -10.58 0.78
C MET A 114 13.00 -10.85 -0.73
N ILE A 115 11.94 -10.42 -1.42
CA ILE A 115 11.82 -10.61 -2.87
C ILE A 115 12.84 -9.76 -3.62
N VAL A 116 13.10 -8.52 -3.19
CA VAL A 116 14.18 -7.70 -3.76
C VAL A 116 15.53 -8.41 -3.62
N SER A 117 15.86 -8.91 -2.42
CA SER A 117 17.09 -9.70 -2.18
C SER A 117 17.20 -10.89 -3.15
N LEU A 118 16.11 -11.65 -3.32
CA LEU A 118 16.06 -12.78 -4.25
C LEU A 118 16.25 -12.34 -5.72
N LEU A 119 15.66 -11.21 -6.14
CA LEU A 119 15.81 -10.67 -7.49
C LEU A 119 17.25 -10.25 -7.77
N LEU A 120 17.95 -9.68 -6.77
CA LEU A 120 19.36 -9.29 -6.89
C LEU A 120 20.29 -10.49 -7.12
N ASP A 121 19.87 -11.70 -6.75
CA ASP A 121 20.61 -12.96 -6.95
C ASP A 121 20.24 -13.66 -8.26
N GLN A 122 19.23 -13.18 -9.00
CA GLN A 122 18.79 -13.81 -10.24
C GLN A 122 19.56 -13.27 -11.46
N GLU A 123 19.88 -14.15 -12.39
CA GLU A 123 20.32 -13.78 -13.74
C GLU A 123 19.10 -13.38 -14.57
N LEU A 124 18.79 -12.08 -14.56
CA LEU A 124 17.61 -11.51 -15.25
C LEU A 124 17.96 -10.94 -16.64
N LYS A 125 19.23 -10.86 -17.00
CA LYS A 125 19.65 -10.27 -18.27
C LYS A 125 18.95 -10.94 -19.47
N GLY A 126 18.21 -10.11 -20.21
CA GLY A 126 17.48 -10.53 -21.40
C GLY A 126 16.19 -11.32 -21.14
N LYS A 127 15.84 -11.59 -19.89
CA LYS A 127 14.59 -12.28 -19.51
C LYS A 127 13.41 -11.34 -19.51
N ARG A 128 12.21 -11.92 -19.55
CA ARG A 128 10.95 -11.24 -19.31
C ARG A 128 10.48 -11.58 -17.90
N THR A 129 9.99 -10.59 -17.17
CA THR A 129 9.42 -10.76 -15.84
C THR A 129 7.94 -10.34 -15.84
N LEU A 130 7.17 -10.95 -14.96
CA LEU A 130 5.78 -10.63 -14.72
C LEU A 130 5.57 -10.45 -13.21
N ASP A 131 5.07 -9.30 -12.83
CA ASP A 131 4.76 -8.92 -11.45
C ASP A 131 3.23 -8.84 -11.28
N CYS A 132 2.68 -9.70 -10.46
CA CYS A 132 1.25 -9.86 -10.26
C CYS A 132 0.85 -9.29 -8.91
N GLY A 133 0.06 -8.21 -8.89
CA GLY A 133 -0.21 -7.43 -7.67
C GLY A 133 0.95 -6.49 -7.38
N CYS A 134 1.29 -5.64 -8.35
CA CYS A 134 2.55 -4.89 -8.34
C CYS A 134 2.60 -3.73 -7.33
N GLY A 135 1.47 -3.25 -6.83
CA GLY A 135 1.42 -2.09 -5.94
C GLY A 135 2.18 -0.88 -6.53
N THR A 136 3.21 -0.41 -5.83
CA THR A 136 4.10 0.67 -6.30
C THR A 136 4.94 0.33 -7.53
N GLY A 137 4.97 -0.94 -7.97
CA GLY A 137 5.81 -1.42 -9.05
C GLY A 137 7.28 -1.69 -8.68
N ILE A 138 7.62 -1.60 -7.41
CA ILE A 138 9.01 -1.71 -6.93
C ILE A 138 9.73 -2.98 -7.39
N LEU A 139 9.07 -4.14 -7.38
CA LEU A 139 9.70 -5.41 -7.79
C LEU A 139 9.98 -5.42 -9.30
N SER A 140 9.07 -4.88 -10.10
CA SER A 140 9.25 -4.71 -11.54
C SER A 140 10.40 -3.76 -11.86
N ILE A 141 10.53 -2.65 -11.12
CA ILE A 141 11.62 -1.68 -11.27
C ILE A 141 12.96 -2.35 -10.94
N VAL A 142 13.03 -3.09 -9.82
CA VAL A 142 14.23 -3.85 -9.45
C VAL A 142 14.59 -4.85 -10.55
N ALA A 143 13.63 -5.63 -11.06
CA ALA A 143 13.86 -6.60 -12.12
C ALA A 143 14.40 -5.95 -13.40
N ALA A 144 13.87 -4.79 -13.78
CA ALA A 144 14.36 -4.01 -14.92
C ALA A 144 15.79 -3.54 -14.70
N LYS A 145 16.11 -2.98 -13.52
CA LYS A 145 17.48 -2.55 -13.15
C LYS A 145 18.46 -3.73 -13.04
N CYS A 146 18.00 -4.95 -12.74
CA CYS A 146 18.79 -6.18 -12.82
C CYS A 146 18.98 -6.71 -14.26
N GLY A 147 18.50 -5.98 -15.27
CA GLY A 147 18.76 -6.27 -16.68
C GLY A 147 17.68 -7.10 -17.36
N ALA A 148 16.49 -7.24 -16.79
CA ALA A 148 15.34 -7.80 -17.49
C ALA A 148 15.09 -7.03 -18.79
N ARG A 149 14.86 -7.75 -19.89
CA ARG A 149 14.54 -7.14 -21.19
C ARG A 149 13.19 -6.46 -21.18
N GLU A 150 12.29 -7.00 -20.38
CA GLU A 150 10.92 -6.54 -20.27
C GLU A 150 10.41 -6.90 -18.87
N ALA A 151 9.86 -5.93 -18.17
CA ALA A 151 9.14 -6.12 -16.91
C ALA A 151 7.69 -5.70 -17.14
N VAL A 152 6.77 -6.65 -17.06
CA VAL A 152 5.33 -6.41 -17.14
C VAL A 152 4.79 -6.52 -15.74
N CYS A 153 3.96 -5.55 -15.34
CA CYS A 153 3.29 -5.58 -14.04
C CYS A 153 1.81 -5.26 -14.21
N TYR A 154 0.99 -5.78 -13.29
CA TYR A 154 -0.43 -5.45 -13.21
C TYR A 154 -0.92 -5.52 -11.77
N ASP A 155 -1.99 -4.79 -11.50
CA ASP A 155 -2.71 -4.83 -10.24
C ASP A 155 -4.21 -4.78 -10.51
N ILE A 156 -5.04 -5.22 -9.55
CA ILE A 156 -6.50 -5.08 -9.61
C ILE A 156 -6.95 -3.67 -9.24
N ASP A 157 -6.09 -2.95 -8.51
CA ASP A 157 -6.34 -1.58 -8.05
C ASP A 157 -5.77 -0.57 -9.06
N GLU A 158 -6.63 0.33 -9.54
CA GLU A 158 -6.24 1.35 -10.51
C GLU A 158 -5.21 2.35 -9.97
N TRP A 159 -5.25 2.65 -8.67
CA TRP A 159 -4.26 3.55 -8.04
C TRP A 159 -2.87 2.92 -8.06
N SER A 160 -2.79 1.63 -7.74
CA SER A 160 -1.56 0.85 -7.85
C SER A 160 -0.99 0.87 -9.26
N VAL A 161 -1.82 0.65 -10.29
CA VAL A 161 -1.39 0.69 -11.69
C VAL A 161 -0.82 2.06 -12.08
N ARG A 162 -1.51 3.15 -11.70
CA ARG A 162 -1.05 4.52 -11.97
C ARG A 162 0.24 4.83 -11.22
N ASN A 163 0.33 4.40 -9.97
CA ASN A 163 1.51 4.63 -9.15
C ASN A 163 2.72 3.84 -9.66
N ALA A 164 2.54 2.57 -10.04
CA ALA A 164 3.61 1.78 -10.66
C ALA A 164 4.14 2.44 -11.95
N HIS A 165 3.26 2.97 -12.78
CA HIS A 165 3.66 3.70 -13.98
C HIS A 165 4.47 4.97 -13.63
N HIS A 166 3.98 5.77 -12.67
CA HIS A 166 4.67 6.95 -12.18
C HIS A 166 6.06 6.62 -11.64
N ASN A 167 6.18 5.60 -10.79
CA ASN A 167 7.45 5.18 -10.20
C ASN A 167 8.45 4.62 -11.24
N ALA A 168 7.96 4.04 -12.32
CA ALA A 168 8.83 3.57 -13.41
C ALA A 168 9.47 4.71 -14.22
N GLU A 169 8.97 5.95 -14.10
CA GLU A 169 9.49 7.14 -14.76
C GLU A 169 10.49 7.91 -13.88
N LEU A 170 10.56 7.62 -12.58
CA LEU A 170 11.52 8.21 -11.63
C LEU A 170 12.92 7.59 -11.76
#